data_1a2098656a9ff45fdb46c1f3c3ca3182
#
_entry.id   1a2098656a9ff45fdb46c1f3c3ca3182
#
_cell.length_a   1.000
_cell.length_b   1.000
_cell.length_c   1.000
_cell.angle_alpha   90.00
_cell.angle_beta   90.00
_cell.angle_gamma   90.00
#
_symmetry.space_group_name_H-M   'P 1'
#
loop_
_entity.id
_entity.type
_entity.pdbx_description
1 polymer ?
#
loop_
_entity_poly.entity_id
_entity_poly.type
_entity_poly.pdbx_seq_one_letter_code
_entity_poly.pdbx_strand_id
1 'polypeptide(L)'
;MIEKRVRPEKNGGDGVELLILSAVTNLSDHILAARNELLSIWGMTVLQHNALQVLYQKDKKNIGLSSREIGQGLNARVPDVTRLLDRLADKGWVIRERDLENRRVVRTRLTKIGKELVESVANPIKELQIELLKHLSKQEREDLAGLLVKASL
;
A
#
# COMPACT_ATOMS: atom_id res chain seq x y z
N MET A 1 12.89 20.46 15.50
CA MET A 1 12.16 21.62 16.09
C MET A 1 11.05 22.01 15.13
N ILE A 2 9.92 21.28 15.10
CA ILE A 2 8.68 21.70 14.41
C ILE A 2 7.52 21.40 15.37
N GLU A 3 7.38 22.24 16.39
CA GLU A 3 6.11 22.37 17.10
C GLU A 3 5.36 23.55 16.49
N LYS A 4 4.49 23.29 15.53
CA LYS A 4 3.34 24.15 15.27
C LYS A 4 2.08 23.37 15.63
N ARG A 5 1.70 23.48 16.92
CA ARG A 5 0.35 23.13 17.37
C ARG A 5 -0.64 24.04 16.63
N VAL A 6 -1.30 23.49 15.62
CA VAL A 6 -2.48 24.10 15.04
C VAL A 6 -3.60 23.99 16.08
N ARG A 7 -3.83 25.07 16.84
CA ARG A 7 -5.04 25.19 17.68
C ARG A 7 -6.20 25.57 16.77
N PRO A 8 -7.36 24.90 16.87
CA PRO A 8 -8.54 25.33 16.13
C PRO A 8 -9.00 26.69 16.65
N GLU A 9 -9.03 27.70 15.77
CA GLU A 9 -9.75 28.93 16.04
C GLU A 9 -11.25 28.64 16.15
N LYS A 10 -11.89 29.19 17.17
CA LYS A 10 -13.33 29.09 17.42
C LYS A 10 -14.09 29.95 16.39
N ASN A 11 -14.32 29.39 15.20
CA ASN A 11 -15.34 29.91 14.30
C ASN A 11 -16.14 28.73 13.71
N GLY A 12 -17.45 28.80 13.82
CA GLY A 12 -18.46 27.80 13.68
C GLY A 12 -18.31 26.75 12.57
N GLY A 13 -18.62 25.51 12.92
CA GLY A 13 -19.04 24.40 12.04
C GLY A 13 -18.04 23.91 10.96
N ASP A 14 -17.57 24.79 10.13
CA ASP A 14 -16.79 24.48 8.92
C ASP A 14 -15.28 24.22 9.16
N GLY A 15 -14.79 24.39 10.38
CA GLY A 15 -13.35 24.28 10.70
C GLY A 15 -12.89 22.86 11.07
N VAL A 16 -13.78 22.04 11.63
CA VAL A 16 -13.41 20.69 12.13
C VAL A 16 -13.29 19.71 10.97
N GLU A 17 -14.21 19.78 10.01
CA GLU A 17 -14.20 18.93 8.80
C GLU A 17 -12.93 19.21 7.98
N LEU A 18 -12.60 20.49 7.78
CA LEU A 18 -11.38 20.88 7.07
C LEU A 18 -10.13 20.41 7.80
N LEU A 19 -10.10 20.53 9.15
CA LEU A 19 -8.99 20.05 9.96
C LEU A 19 -8.81 18.53 9.85
N ILE A 20 -9.91 17.76 9.90
CA ILE A 20 -9.89 16.31 9.74
C ILE A 20 -9.33 15.94 8.37
N LEU A 21 -9.87 16.52 7.28
CA LEU A 21 -9.44 16.21 5.92
C LEU A 21 -7.97 16.57 5.71
N SER A 22 -7.53 17.72 6.19
CA SER A 22 -6.13 18.16 6.12
C SER A 22 -5.21 17.23 6.92
N ALA A 23 -5.62 16.82 8.13
CA ALA A 23 -4.84 15.91 8.97
C ALA A 23 -4.70 14.53 8.32
N VAL A 24 -5.79 13.99 7.75
CA VAL A 24 -5.77 12.71 7.03
C VAL A 24 -4.87 12.78 5.80
N THR A 25 -4.94 13.85 5.02
CA THR A 25 -4.07 14.05 3.84
C THR A 25 -2.60 14.11 4.26
N ASN A 26 -2.26 14.95 5.24
CA ASN A 26 -0.89 15.09 5.74
C ASN A 26 -0.33 13.77 6.31
N LEU A 27 -1.17 13.03 7.05
CA LEU A 27 -0.78 11.71 7.57
C LEU A 27 -0.55 10.71 6.43
N SER A 28 -1.42 10.69 5.42
CA SER A 28 -1.28 9.84 4.25
C SER A 28 0.03 10.12 3.49
N ASP A 29 0.34 11.39 3.24
CA ASP A 29 1.57 11.82 2.57
C ASP A 29 2.81 11.42 3.37
N HIS A 30 2.78 11.60 4.70
CA HIS A 30 3.88 11.18 5.58
C HIS A 30 4.10 9.67 5.54
N ILE A 31 3.02 8.88 5.64
CA ILE A 31 3.08 7.41 5.55
C ILE A 31 3.66 6.99 4.18
N LEU A 32 3.20 7.62 3.10
CA LEU A 32 3.65 7.30 1.75
C LEU A 32 5.13 7.63 1.55
N ALA A 33 5.59 8.79 2.03
CA ALA A 33 7.00 9.20 1.99
C ALA A 33 7.88 8.22 2.76
N ALA A 34 7.54 7.90 4.01
CA ALA A 34 8.29 6.98 4.84
C ALA A 34 8.35 5.56 4.25
N ARG A 35 7.23 5.08 3.64
CA ARG A 35 7.22 3.79 2.94
C ARG A 35 8.07 3.79 1.67
N ASN A 36 8.08 4.88 0.91
CA ASN A 36 8.92 4.99 -0.28
C ASN A 36 10.41 5.00 0.10
N GLU A 37 10.78 5.73 1.14
CA GLU A 37 12.15 5.75 1.66
C GLU A 37 12.60 4.35 2.08
N LEU A 38 11.82 3.67 2.93
CA LEU A 38 12.10 2.31 3.36
C LEU A 38 12.24 1.34 2.18
N LEU A 39 11.28 1.34 1.25
CA LEU A 39 11.26 0.41 0.12
C LEU A 39 12.35 0.69 -0.91
N SER A 40 12.91 1.91 -0.93
CA SER A 40 14.02 2.26 -1.82
C SER A 40 15.27 1.41 -1.59
N ILE A 41 15.47 0.89 -0.37
CA ILE A 41 16.56 -0.02 -0.01
C ILE A 41 16.55 -1.28 -0.89
N TRP A 42 15.36 -1.75 -1.29
CA TRP A 42 15.16 -2.88 -2.21
C TRP A 42 14.95 -2.45 -3.67
N GLY A 43 15.16 -1.17 -3.99
CA GLY A 43 14.88 -0.63 -5.33
C GLY A 43 13.41 -0.74 -5.73
N MET A 44 12.50 -0.64 -4.76
CA MET A 44 11.07 -0.89 -4.93
C MET A 44 10.25 0.37 -4.61
N THR A 45 9.20 0.62 -5.38
CA THR A 45 8.20 1.65 -5.06
C THR A 45 7.07 1.06 -4.22
N VAL A 46 6.32 1.91 -3.50
CA VAL A 46 5.11 1.48 -2.75
C VAL A 46 4.11 0.74 -3.66
N LEU A 47 3.92 1.22 -4.89
CA LEU A 47 3.01 0.60 -5.83
C LEU A 47 3.47 -0.80 -6.28
N GLN A 48 4.77 -0.97 -6.52
CA GLN A 48 5.38 -2.27 -6.82
C GLN A 48 5.23 -3.24 -5.65
N HIS A 49 5.52 -2.79 -4.44
CA HIS A 49 5.31 -3.59 -3.23
C HIS A 49 3.85 -4.02 -3.08
N ASN A 50 2.90 -3.11 -3.25
CA ASN A 50 1.47 -3.43 -3.14
C ASN A 50 1.05 -4.49 -4.18
N ALA A 51 1.55 -4.43 -5.42
CA ALA A 51 1.25 -5.44 -6.44
C ALA A 51 1.82 -6.82 -6.08
N LEU A 52 3.06 -6.87 -5.57
CA LEU A 52 3.66 -8.13 -5.08
C LEU A 52 2.90 -8.68 -3.88
N GLN A 53 2.45 -7.82 -2.96
CA GLN A 53 1.62 -8.23 -1.81
C GLN A 53 0.27 -8.81 -2.24
N VAL A 54 -0.38 -8.24 -3.24
CA VAL A 54 -1.63 -8.80 -3.79
C VAL A 54 -1.39 -10.22 -4.33
N LEU A 55 -0.33 -10.42 -5.10
CA LEU A 55 0.05 -11.74 -5.60
C LEU A 55 0.35 -12.72 -4.44
N TYR A 56 1.15 -12.29 -3.46
CA TYR A 56 1.52 -13.11 -2.31
C TYR A 56 0.32 -13.57 -1.47
N GLN A 57 -0.66 -12.67 -1.30
CA GLN A 57 -1.84 -12.94 -0.47
C GLN A 57 -2.92 -13.73 -1.20
N LYS A 58 -3.17 -13.43 -2.49
CA LYS A 58 -4.31 -13.97 -3.24
C LYS A 58 -3.98 -15.20 -4.07
N ASP A 59 -2.75 -15.33 -4.57
CA ASP A 59 -2.33 -16.46 -5.40
C ASP A 59 -1.74 -17.61 -4.58
N LYS A 60 -2.52 -18.17 -3.66
CA LYS A 60 -2.07 -19.27 -2.79
C LYS A 60 -1.74 -20.56 -3.53
N LYS A 61 -2.34 -20.76 -4.70
CA LYS A 61 -2.15 -21.96 -5.54
C LYS A 61 -1.03 -21.78 -6.56
N ASN A 62 -0.44 -20.57 -6.64
CA ASN A 62 0.61 -20.20 -7.60
C ASN A 62 0.21 -20.47 -9.07
N ILE A 63 -1.08 -20.26 -9.39
CA ILE A 63 -1.61 -20.37 -10.76
C ILE A 63 -1.56 -19.04 -11.50
N GLY A 64 -1.25 -17.96 -10.80
CA GLY A 64 -1.19 -16.61 -11.30
C GLY A 64 -2.55 -15.89 -11.29
N LEU A 65 -2.48 -14.55 -11.20
CA LEU A 65 -3.62 -13.64 -11.27
C LEU A 65 -3.57 -12.84 -12.58
N SER A 66 -4.73 -12.53 -13.14
CA SER A 66 -4.86 -11.60 -14.26
C SER A 66 -4.57 -10.16 -13.82
N SER A 67 -4.22 -9.27 -14.77
CA SER A 67 -4.03 -7.84 -14.50
C SER A 67 -5.28 -7.20 -13.87
N ARG A 68 -6.49 -7.67 -14.23
CA ARG A 68 -7.75 -7.21 -13.64
C ARG A 68 -7.86 -7.60 -12.16
N GLU A 69 -7.58 -8.85 -11.82
CA GLU A 69 -7.63 -9.35 -10.43
C GLU A 69 -6.60 -8.64 -9.55
N ILE A 70 -5.39 -8.39 -10.09
CA ILE A 70 -4.35 -7.63 -9.39
C ILE A 70 -4.81 -6.19 -9.19
N GLY A 71 -5.32 -5.52 -10.24
CA GLY A 71 -5.83 -4.15 -10.16
C GLY A 71 -6.95 -3.98 -9.13
N GLN A 72 -7.86 -4.94 -9.04
CA GLN A 72 -8.92 -4.97 -8.02
C GLN A 72 -8.39 -5.18 -6.59
N GLY A 73 -7.22 -5.77 -6.46
CA GLY A 73 -6.54 -5.97 -5.17
C GLY A 73 -5.71 -4.75 -4.72
N LEU A 74 -5.45 -3.81 -5.61
CA LEU A 74 -4.72 -2.60 -5.27
C LEU A 74 -5.67 -1.57 -4.63
N ASN A 75 -5.25 -1.00 -3.50
CA ASN A 75 -6.05 -0.01 -2.76
C ASN A 75 -6.10 1.37 -3.46
N ALA A 76 -5.41 1.54 -4.58
CA ALA A 76 -5.37 2.77 -5.35
C ALA A 76 -5.77 2.50 -6.80
N ARG A 77 -6.43 3.47 -7.43
CA ARG A 77 -6.68 3.44 -8.87
C ARG A 77 -5.33 3.53 -9.60
N VAL A 78 -4.92 2.43 -10.23
CA VAL A 78 -3.70 2.36 -11.04
C VAL A 78 -4.10 2.45 -12.50
N PRO A 79 -3.73 3.53 -13.22
CA PRO A 79 -4.14 3.74 -14.61
C PRO A 79 -3.64 2.64 -15.55
N ASP A 80 -2.47 2.07 -15.28
CA ASP A 80 -1.83 1.07 -16.14
C ASP A 80 -1.19 -0.05 -15.31
N VAL A 81 -2.01 -1.00 -14.89
CA VAL A 81 -1.58 -2.20 -14.17
C VAL A 81 -0.67 -3.06 -15.05
N THR A 82 -0.91 -3.11 -16.36
CA THR A 82 -0.11 -3.91 -17.28
C THR A 82 1.34 -3.45 -17.29
N ARG A 83 1.57 -2.15 -17.44
CA ARG A 83 2.91 -1.56 -17.41
C ARG A 83 3.62 -1.72 -16.06
N LEU A 84 2.85 -1.69 -14.96
CA LEU A 84 3.39 -2.00 -13.64
C LEU A 84 3.92 -3.44 -13.59
N LEU A 85 3.13 -4.41 -14.08
CA LEU A 85 3.48 -5.83 -14.08
C LEU A 85 4.64 -6.13 -15.04
N ASP A 86 4.74 -5.44 -16.19
CA ASP A 86 5.88 -5.56 -17.09
C ASP A 86 7.18 -5.15 -16.38
N ARG A 87 7.17 -4.01 -15.66
CA ARG A 87 8.35 -3.57 -14.89
C ARG A 87 8.73 -4.54 -13.77
N LEU A 88 7.76 -5.23 -13.15
CA LEU A 88 8.04 -6.28 -12.17
C LEU A 88 8.64 -7.53 -12.83
N ALA A 89 8.20 -7.85 -14.04
CA ALA A 89 8.75 -8.95 -14.83
C ALA A 89 10.20 -8.65 -15.29
N ASP A 90 10.47 -7.42 -15.76
CA ASP A 90 11.82 -6.96 -16.12
C ASP A 90 12.81 -7.08 -14.96
N LYS A 91 12.33 -6.90 -13.73
CA LYS A 91 13.12 -7.10 -12.50
C LYS A 91 13.24 -8.58 -12.08
N GLY A 92 12.58 -9.48 -12.77
CA GLY A 92 12.55 -10.91 -12.43
C GLY A 92 11.76 -11.23 -11.14
N TRP A 93 10.92 -10.32 -10.66
CA TRP A 93 10.13 -10.54 -9.44
C TRP A 93 8.82 -11.29 -9.69
N VAL A 94 8.33 -11.22 -10.92
CA VAL A 94 7.16 -11.95 -11.38
C VAL A 94 7.42 -12.61 -12.72
N ILE A 95 6.63 -13.64 -13.04
CA ILE A 95 6.54 -14.26 -14.37
C ILE A 95 5.15 -13.96 -14.92
N ARG A 96 5.08 -13.64 -16.21
CA ARG A 96 3.85 -13.40 -16.95
C ARG A 96 3.72 -14.44 -18.06
N GLU A 97 2.67 -15.23 -18.00
CA GLU A 97 2.43 -16.32 -18.95
C GLU A 97 0.99 -16.26 -19.46
N ARG A 98 0.76 -16.70 -20.69
CA ARG A 98 -0.60 -16.83 -21.21
C ARG A 98 -1.29 -18.00 -20.52
N ASP A 99 -2.54 -17.78 -20.15
CA ASP A 99 -3.38 -18.83 -19.58
C ASP A 99 -3.54 -19.97 -20.59
N LEU A 100 -3.45 -21.22 -20.12
CA LEU A 100 -3.49 -22.40 -20.99
C LEU A 100 -4.90 -22.62 -21.59
N GLU A 101 -5.94 -22.31 -20.84
CA GLU A 101 -7.33 -22.49 -21.26
C GLU A 101 -7.86 -21.27 -22.03
N ASN A 102 -7.43 -20.07 -21.64
CA ASN A 102 -7.83 -18.83 -22.27
C ASN A 102 -6.62 -17.97 -22.66
N ARG A 103 -6.08 -18.19 -23.84
CA ARG A 103 -4.89 -17.49 -24.37
C ARG A 103 -5.02 -15.96 -24.48
N ARG A 104 -6.22 -15.40 -24.31
CA ARG A 104 -6.44 -13.93 -24.24
C ARG A 104 -6.10 -13.37 -22.86
N VAL A 105 -6.01 -14.22 -21.84
CA VAL A 105 -5.66 -13.84 -20.48
C VAL A 105 -4.17 -14.06 -20.26
N VAL A 106 -3.49 -13.06 -19.71
CA VAL A 106 -2.12 -13.17 -19.19
C VAL A 106 -2.21 -13.27 -17.68
N ARG A 107 -1.65 -14.34 -17.13
CA ARG A 107 -1.52 -14.56 -15.69
C ARG A 107 -0.15 -14.15 -15.22
N THR A 108 -0.10 -13.52 -14.07
CA THR A 108 1.12 -13.08 -13.40
C THR A 108 1.23 -13.80 -12.07
N ARG A 109 2.39 -14.38 -11.79
CA ARG A 109 2.71 -15.05 -10.52
C ARG A 109 4.07 -14.63 -10.00
N LEU A 110 4.28 -14.76 -8.70
CA LEU A 110 5.58 -14.46 -8.10
C LEU A 110 6.63 -15.48 -8.55
N THR A 111 7.85 -14.99 -8.80
CA THR A 111 9.03 -15.85 -8.82
C THR A 111 9.46 -16.20 -7.40
N LYS A 112 10.43 -17.12 -7.26
CA LYS A 112 11.08 -17.39 -5.97
C LYS A 112 11.68 -16.09 -5.39
N ILE A 113 12.40 -15.32 -6.23
CA ILE A 113 12.99 -14.04 -5.85
C ILE A 113 11.92 -13.04 -5.39
N GLY A 114 10.81 -12.91 -6.15
CA GLY A 114 9.71 -12.03 -5.78
C GLY A 114 9.06 -12.41 -4.45
N LYS A 115 8.93 -13.71 -4.15
CA LYS A 115 8.41 -14.21 -2.89
C LYS A 115 9.35 -13.88 -1.72
N GLU A 116 10.63 -14.23 -1.85
CA GLU A 116 11.66 -13.93 -0.84
C GLU A 116 11.74 -12.41 -0.57
N LEU A 117 11.60 -11.59 -1.60
CA LEU A 117 11.59 -10.14 -1.49
C LEU A 117 10.39 -9.65 -0.65
N VAL A 118 9.18 -10.13 -0.92
CA VAL A 118 7.98 -9.78 -0.12
C VAL A 118 8.16 -10.19 1.33
N GLU A 119 8.70 -11.37 1.58
CA GLU A 119 8.95 -11.89 2.94
C GLU A 119 10.01 -11.05 3.68
N SER A 120 11.09 -10.64 3.00
CA SER A 120 12.16 -9.82 3.59
C SER A 120 11.71 -8.42 4.01
N VAL A 121 10.73 -7.85 3.30
CA VAL A 121 10.20 -6.51 3.55
C VAL A 121 9.12 -6.50 4.64
N ALA A 122 8.53 -7.66 4.96
CA ALA A 122 7.37 -7.74 5.86
C ALA A 122 7.65 -7.18 7.26
N ASN A 123 8.77 -7.58 7.89
CA ASN A 123 9.14 -7.08 9.23
C ASN A 123 9.51 -5.59 9.21
N PRO A 124 10.39 -5.09 8.33
CA PRO A 124 10.67 -3.67 8.21
C PRO A 124 9.42 -2.80 8.03
N ILE A 125 8.47 -3.22 7.21
CA ILE A 125 7.19 -2.49 7.04
C ILE A 125 6.38 -2.49 8.35
N LYS A 126 6.31 -3.61 9.05
CA LYS A 126 5.61 -3.69 10.34
C LYS A 126 6.25 -2.77 11.39
N GLU A 127 7.56 -2.75 11.48
CA GLU A 127 8.30 -1.86 12.39
C GLU A 127 8.05 -0.39 12.05
N LEU A 128 8.08 -0.03 10.77
CA LEU A 128 7.75 1.33 10.31
C LEU A 128 6.32 1.72 10.71
N GLN A 129 5.33 0.83 10.56
CA GLN A 129 3.94 1.10 10.96
C GLN A 129 3.81 1.38 12.47
N ILE A 130 4.55 0.63 13.29
CA ILE A 130 4.58 0.85 14.75
C ILE A 130 5.24 2.19 15.06
N GLU A 131 6.35 2.50 14.42
CA GLU A 131 7.12 3.73 14.64
C GLU A 131 6.29 4.98 14.27
N LEU A 132 5.58 4.96 13.14
CA LEU A 132 4.74 6.07 12.70
C LEU A 132 3.61 6.42 13.68
N LEU A 133 3.15 5.45 14.46
CA LEU A 133 2.03 5.63 15.41
C LEU A 133 2.46 5.47 16.87
N LYS A 134 3.75 5.44 17.17
CA LYS A 134 4.26 5.17 18.53
C LYS A 134 3.83 6.20 19.58
N HIS A 135 3.56 7.43 19.15
CA HIS A 135 3.12 8.54 20.01
C HIS A 135 1.65 8.43 20.43
N LEU A 136 0.89 7.48 19.85
CA LEU A 136 -0.48 7.17 20.27
C LEU A 136 -0.48 5.94 21.19
N SER A 137 -1.25 6.00 22.26
CA SER A 137 -1.55 4.83 23.10
C SER A 137 -2.31 3.75 22.30
N LYS A 138 -2.42 2.55 22.86
CA LYS A 138 -3.18 1.47 22.24
C LYS A 138 -4.64 1.87 22.00
N GLN A 139 -5.28 2.46 23.00
CA GLN A 139 -6.68 2.88 22.90
C GLN A 139 -6.87 3.96 21.83
N GLU A 140 -6.01 4.99 21.79
CA GLU A 140 -6.09 6.04 20.77
C GLU A 140 -5.92 5.51 19.34
N ARG A 141 -5.09 4.48 19.14
CA ARG A 141 -4.93 3.82 17.83
C ARG A 141 -6.19 3.05 17.43
N GLU A 142 -6.83 2.34 18.38
CA GLU A 142 -8.08 1.61 18.16
C GLU A 142 -9.23 2.59 17.85
N ASP A 143 -9.35 3.68 18.59
CA ASP A 143 -10.35 4.72 18.38
C ASP A 143 -10.18 5.41 17.03
N LEU A 144 -8.95 5.80 16.69
CA LEU A 144 -8.62 6.41 15.40
C LEU A 144 -8.95 5.46 14.22
N ALA A 145 -8.59 4.18 14.33
CA ALA A 145 -8.90 3.20 13.30
C ALA A 145 -10.42 3.06 13.10
N GLY A 146 -11.19 2.99 14.20
CA GLY A 146 -12.66 2.93 14.16
C GLY A 146 -13.29 4.15 13.49
N LEU A 147 -12.81 5.35 13.83
CA LEU A 147 -13.29 6.60 13.24
C LEU A 147 -12.96 6.71 11.75
N LEU A 148 -11.74 6.34 11.34
CA LEU A 148 -11.34 6.36 9.92
C LEU A 148 -12.14 5.37 9.09
N VAL A 149 -12.39 4.15 9.59
CA VAL A 149 -13.26 3.16 8.91
C VAL A 149 -14.67 3.71 8.75
N LYS A 150 -15.25 4.28 9.82
CA LYS A 150 -16.59 4.88 9.77
C LYS A 150 -16.69 6.05 8.78
N ALA A 151 -15.64 6.87 8.70
CA ALA A 151 -15.59 8.01 7.77
C ALA A 151 -15.41 7.60 6.29
N SER A 152 -15.00 6.34 6.01
CA SER A 152 -14.76 5.82 4.65
C SER A 152 -15.97 5.11 4.04
N LEU A 153 -17.11 5.02 4.76
CA LEU A 153 -18.37 4.41 4.29
C LEU A 153 -19.21 5.41 3.51
#